data_020bc7627389d8edb406de032bfa2f81
#
_entry.id   020bc7627389d8edb406de032bfa2f81
#
_cell.length_a   1.000
_cell.length_b   1.000
_cell.length_c   1.000
_cell.angle_alpha   90.00
_cell.angle_beta   90.00
_cell.angle_gamma   90.00
#
_symmetry.space_group_name_H-M   'P 1'
#
loop_
_entity.id
_entity.type
_entity.pdbx_description
1 polymer ?
#
loop_
_entity_poly.entity_id
_entity_poly.type
_entity_poly.pdbx_seq_one_letter_code
_entity_poly.pdbx_strand_id
1 'polypeptide(L)'
;GRQITNCVGGGNFWKGKKGHQMERTTTDYMGMLATAMNGLALQDALEARGIYSRVQTAIEMREIAEPFIQRKAEKHLGKGRVVIFACGTGHPYFTTDTAAVLRATEIKADIILLGKSIDAVYSADPKLDPTAEKYEEISYMEVLEKDLKVMDSTATAMCRDNHMPLLVFGIEDPENIVRAVKGEHIGTI
;
A
#
# COMPACT_ATOMS: atom_id res chain seq x y z
N GLY A 1 -13.83 -1.33 -17.57
CA GLY A 1 -13.00 -2.20 -16.68
C GLY A 1 -12.45 -1.39 -15.52
N ARG A 2 -12.08 -2.04 -14.41
CA ARG A 2 -11.48 -1.36 -13.26
C ARG A 2 -10.03 -0.99 -13.58
N GLN A 3 -9.60 0.20 -13.14
CA GLN A 3 -8.22 0.64 -13.18
C GLN A 3 -7.53 0.18 -11.90
N ILE A 4 -6.34 -0.40 -12.00
CA ILE A 4 -5.63 -0.99 -10.87
C ILE A 4 -4.25 -0.37 -10.74
N THR A 5 -3.91 0.05 -9.54
CA THR A 5 -2.55 0.40 -9.14
C THR A 5 -2.10 -0.49 -7.99
N ASN A 6 -0.80 -0.61 -7.84
CA ASN A 6 -0.21 -1.33 -6.72
C ASN A 6 0.90 -0.49 -6.09
N CYS A 7 0.86 -0.31 -4.79
CA CYS A 7 1.95 0.29 -4.02
C CYS A 7 2.67 -0.82 -3.26
N VAL A 8 3.93 -1.06 -3.61
CA VAL A 8 4.68 -2.20 -3.08
C VAL A 8 5.56 -1.80 -1.89
N GLY A 9 5.59 -2.66 -0.87
CA GLY A 9 6.53 -2.56 0.24
C GLY A 9 7.83 -3.30 -0.03
N GLY A 10 8.83 -3.08 0.82
CA GLY A 10 10.17 -3.69 0.73
C GLY A 10 10.51 -4.63 1.89
N GLY A 11 9.56 -4.88 2.79
CA GLY A 11 9.81 -5.57 4.05
C GLY A 11 10.25 -7.04 3.96
N ASN A 12 10.11 -7.69 2.80
CA ASN A 12 10.64 -9.00 2.50
C ASN A 12 12.16 -8.99 2.30
N PHE A 13 12.73 -7.91 1.79
CA PHE A 13 14.18 -7.72 1.62
C PHE A 13 14.80 -6.96 2.77
N TRP A 14 14.15 -5.87 3.22
CA TRP A 14 14.73 -4.97 4.19
C TRP A 14 13.70 -4.42 5.18
N LYS A 15 13.96 -4.64 6.49
CA LYS A 15 13.14 -4.10 7.59
C LYS A 15 13.99 -3.15 8.42
N GLY A 16 13.88 -1.86 8.16
CA GLY A 16 14.71 -0.82 8.77
C GLY A 16 14.66 -0.70 10.29
N LYS A 17 13.59 -1.20 10.94
CA LYS A 17 13.44 -1.10 12.41
C LYS A 17 14.11 -2.23 13.20
N LYS A 18 14.68 -3.25 12.58
CA LYS A 18 15.27 -4.38 13.30
C LYS A 18 16.78 -4.25 13.42
N GLY A 19 17.26 -3.65 14.52
CA GLY A 19 18.54 -3.95 15.15
C GLY A 19 19.81 -3.54 14.40
N HIS A 20 19.75 -2.63 13.46
CA HIS A 20 20.93 -2.16 12.75
C HIS A 20 21.50 -0.90 13.39
N GLN A 21 22.81 -0.88 13.61
CA GLN A 21 23.57 0.33 14.03
C GLN A 21 23.67 1.37 12.91
N MET A 22 22.78 1.29 11.92
CA MET A 22 22.78 2.18 10.77
C MET A 22 21.90 3.40 11.02
N GLU A 23 22.27 4.50 10.43
CA GLU A 23 21.52 5.74 10.46
C GLU A 23 20.14 5.56 9.79
N ARG A 24 19.08 6.14 10.37
CA ARG A 24 17.69 5.95 9.98
C ARG A 24 17.42 6.31 8.52
N THR A 25 17.95 7.43 8.05
CA THR A 25 17.79 7.92 6.69
C THR A 25 18.35 6.92 5.67
N THR A 26 19.56 6.39 5.93
CA THR A 26 20.19 5.37 5.09
C THR A 26 19.34 4.10 5.05
N THR A 27 18.87 3.65 6.20
CA THR A 27 18.03 2.46 6.33
C THR A 27 16.71 2.62 5.56
N ASP A 28 16.09 3.80 5.61
CA ASP A 28 14.85 4.08 4.90
C ASP A 28 15.07 4.12 3.37
N TYR A 29 16.19 4.68 2.88
CA TYR A 29 16.55 4.61 1.45
C TYR A 29 16.79 3.17 0.98
N MET A 30 17.44 2.33 1.79
CA MET A 30 17.57 0.91 1.47
C MET A 30 16.20 0.22 1.36
N GLY A 31 15.27 0.56 2.23
CA GLY A 31 13.88 0.10 2.14
C GLY A 31 13.19 0.55 0.84
N MET A 32 13.41 1.79 0.41
CA MET A 32 12.89 2.29 -0.86
C MET A 32 13.45 1.52 -2.06
N LEU A 33 14.76 1.24 -2.08
CA LEU A 33 15.39 0.43 -3.13
C LEU A 33 14.83 -1.00 -3.14
N ALA A 34 14.57 -1.59 -1.97
CA ALA A 34 13.94 -2.91 -1.87
C ALA A 34 12.53 -2.91 -2.51
N THR A 35 11.77 -1.82 -2.38
CA THR A 35 10.48 -1.72 -3.08
C THR A 35 10.62 -1.64 -4.58
N ALA A 36 11.68 -1.00 -5.10
CA ALA A 36 11.96 -0.98 -6.54
C ALA A 36 12.20 -2.37 -7.09
N MET A 37 12.98 -3.21 -6.37
CA MET A 37 13.17 -4.62 -6.74
C MET A 37 11.84 -5.37 -6.79
N ASN A 38 10.98 -5.23 -5.79
CA ASN A 38 9.65 -5.84 -5.78
C ASN A 38 8.77 -5.33 -6.93
N GLY A 39 8.84 -4.03 -7.24
CA GLY A 39 8.09 -3.43 -8.34
C GLY A 39 8.47 -4.04 -9.69
N LEU A 40 9.76 -4.24 -9.95
CA LEU A 40 10.26 -4.87 -11.18
C LEU A 40 9.84 -6.35 -11.26
N ALA A 41 9.93 -7.09 -10.15
CA ALA A 41 9.50 -8.49 -10.11
C ALA A 41 8.00 -8.63 -10.38
N LEU A 42 7.18 -7.73 -9.81
CA LEU A 42 5.74 -7.71 -10.06
C LEU A 42 5.43 -7.36 -11.52
N GLN A 43 6.13 -6.39 -12.10
CA GLN A 43 5.98 -6.04 -13.51
C GLN A 43 6.26 -7.24 -14.41
N ASP A 44 7.40 -7.91 -14.21
CA ASP A 44 7.77 -9.09 -14.99
C ASP A 44 6.71 -10.19 -14.90
N ALA A 45 6.23 -10.48 -13.68
CA ALA A 45 5.20 -11.48 -13.43
C ALA A 45 3.84 -11.14 -14.09
N LEU A 46 3.46 -9.86 -14.14
CA LEU A 46 2.24 -9.41 -14.82
C LEU A 46 2.39 -9.49 -16.34
N GLU A 47 3.52 -9.02 -16.88
CA GLU A 47 3.77 -8.99 -18.33
C GLU A 47 3.93 -10.41 -18.90
N ALA A 48 4.50 -11.35 -18.14
CA ALA A 48 4.53 -12.77 -18.50
C ALA A 48 3.11 -13.37 -18.64
N ARG A 49 2.09 -12.73 -18.05
CA ARG A 49 0.67 -13.13 -18.18
C ARG A 49 -0.12 -12.26 -19.16
N GLY A 50 0.57 -11.44 -19.97
CA GLY A 50 -0.06 -10.56 -20.95
C GLY A 50 -0.72 -9.31 -20.36
N ILE A 51 -0.43 -8.98 -19.09
CA ILE A 51 -0.96 -7.79 -18.42
C ILE A 51 0.07 -6.66 -18.51
N TYR A 52 -0.19 -5.69 -19.37
CA TYR A 52 0.71 -4.54 -19.50
C TYR A 52 0.78 -3.73 -18.21
N SER A 53 1.98 -3.44 -17.75
CA SER A 53 2.22 -2.71 -16.52
C SER A 53 3.36 -1.68 -16.66
N ARG A 54 3.42 -0.75 -15.71
CA ARG A 54 4.50 0.23 -15.64
C ARG A 54 4.90 0.46 -14.19
N VAL A 55 6.19 0.36 -13.90
CA VAL A 55 6.75 0.77 -12.63
C VAL A 55 7.05 2.26 -12.67
N GLN A 56 6.59 2.99 -11.66
CA GLN A 56 6.94 4.38 -11.44
C GLN A 56 7.56 4.54 -10.05
N THR A 57 8.70 5.22 -9.99
CA THR A 57 9.50 5.37 -8.76
C THR A 57 9.49 6.81 -8.28
N ALA A 58 9.40 6.99 -6.96
CA ALA A 58 9.50 8.30 -6.33
C ALA A 58 10.94 8.82 -6.31
N ILE A 59 11.94 7.92 -6.36
CA ILE A 59 13.35 8.24 -6.58
C ILE A 59 13.64 8.07 -8.08
N GLU A 60 14.28 9.04 -8.70
CA GLU A 60 14.61 9.00 -10.11
C GLU A 60 15.67 7.91 -10.40
N MET A 61 15.32 6.96 -11.27
CA MET A 61 16.19 5.87 -11.73
C MET A 61 15.79 5.46 -13.16
N ARG A 62 15.94 6.40 -14.10
CA ARG A 62 15.36 6.34 -15.45
C ARG A 62 15.78 5.12 -16.26
N GLU A 63 16.94 4.54 -15.98
CA GLU A 63 17.44 3.33 -16.63
C GLU A 63 16.62 2.09 -16.26
N ILE A 64 15.87 2.16 -15.16
CA ILE A 64 15.17 1.00 -14.57
C ILE A 64 13.64 1.19 -14.65
N ALA A 65 13.14 2.39 -14.30
CA ALA A 65 11.72 2.67 -14.19
C ALA A 65 11.40 4.13 -14.50
N GLU A 66 10.14 4.42 -14.81
CA GLU A 66 9.70 5.79 -15.02
C GLU A 66 9.70 6.58 -13.69
N PRO A 67 10.13 7.85 -13.68
CA PRO A 67 9.85 8.74 -12.56
C PRO A 67 8.34 8.88 -12.38
N PHE A 68 7.89 8.89 -11.11
CA PHE A 68 6.47 9.15 -10.84
C PHE A 68 6.07 10.55 -11.33
N ILE A 69 5.09 10.58 -12.18
CA ILE A 69 4.39 11.79 -12.63
C ILE A 69 2.91 11.44 -12.70
N GLN A 70 2.08 12.13 -11.91
CA GLN A 70 0.64 11.86 -11.81
C GLN A 70 -0.03 11.69 -13.18
N ARG A 71 0.15 12.65 -14.09
CA ARG A 71 -0.47 12.59 -15.43
C ARG A 71 -0.01 11.42 -16.28
N LYS A 72 1.22 10.92 -16.07
CA LYS A 72 1.68 9.69 -16.73
C LYS A 72 0.99 8.46 -16.15
N ALA A 73 0.84 8.40 -14.83
CA ALA A 73 0.11 7.32 -14.18
C ALA A 73 -1.34 7.25 -14.69
N GLU A 74 -2.06 8.38 -14.68
CA GLU A 74 -3.42 8.48 -15.22
C GLU A 74 -3.51 8.06 -16.70
N LYS A 75 -2.54 8.45 -17.52
CA LYS A 75 -2.47 8.04 -18.94
C LYS A 75 -2.26 6.53 -19.10
N HIS A 76 -1.45 5.90 -18.25
CA HIS A 76 -1.29 4.45 -18.26
C HIS A 76 -2.57 3.74 -17.84
N LEU A 77 -3.23 4.20 -16.78
CA LEU A 77 -4.50 3.66 -16.31
C LEU A 77 -5.60 3.79 -17.37
N GLY A 78 -5.69 4.94 -18.05
CA GLY A 78 -6.63 5.15 -19.15
C GLY A 78 -6.40 4.23 -20.36
N LYS A 79 -5.19 3.64 -20.49
CA LYS A 79 -4.86 2.63 -21.49
C LYS A 79 -5.03 1.18 -20.98
N GLY A 80 -5.63 0.99 -19.79
CA GLY A 80 -5.82 -0.33 -19.21
C GLY A 80 -4.54 -0.98 -18.68
N ARG A 81 -3.49 -0.21 -18.43
CA ARG A 81 -2.23 -0.71 -17.85
C ARG A 81 -2.32 -0.68 -16.32
N VAL A 82 -1.69 -1.64 -15.66
CA VAL A 82 -1.45 -1.60 -14.23
C VAL A 82 -0.27 -0.66 -13.95
N VAL A 83 -0.39 0.22 -12.96
CA VAL A 83 0.71 1.07 -12.52
C VAL A 83 1.21 0.59 -11.16
N ILE A 84 2.51 0.36 -11.05
CA ILE A 84 3.17 -0.11 -9.84
C ILE A 84 4.00 1.05 -9.28
N PHE A 85 3.65 1.52 -8.08
CA PHE A 85 4.38 2.57 -7.40
C PHE A 85 5.43 1.98 -6.48
N ALA A 86 6.68 2.41 -6.64
CA ALA A 86 7.82 1.99 -5.85
C ALA A 86 8.59 3.18 -5.28
N CYS A 87 9.53 2.92 -4.39
CA CYS A 87 10.32 3.90 -3.63
C CYS A 87 9.49 4.76 -2.66
N GLY A 88 8.31 4.28 -2.24
CA GLY A 88 7.50 4.94 -1.25
C GLY A 88 7.13 6.38 -1.62
N THR A 89 7.33 7.31 -0.70
CA THR A 89 7.21 8.76 -0.94
C THR A 89 8.45 9.38 -1.58
N GLY A 90 9.56 8.66 -1.65
CA GLY A 90 10.89 9.18 -2.01
C GLY A 90 11.61 9.86 -0.85
N HIS A 91 11.00 9.91 0.33
CA HIS A 91 11.56 10.57 1.51
C HIS A 91 11.67 9.61 2.69
N PRO A 92 12.76 9.67 3.47
CA PRO A 92 12.88 8.96 4.74
C PRO A 92 11.76 9.34 5.72
N TYR A 93 11.60 8.56 6.77
CA TYR A 93 10.63 8.71 7.86
C TYR A 93 9.16 8.43 7.51
N PHE A 94 8.82 8.26 6.24
CA PHE A 94 7.47 7.86 5.82
C PHE A 94 7.39 6.36 5.55
N THR A 95 6.23 5.78 5.82
CA THR A 95 5.99 4.35 5.57
C THR A 95 5.42 4.11 4.17
N THR A 96 5.34 2.83 3.80
CA THR A 96 4.63 2.42 2.58
C THR A 96 3.12 2.72 2.67
N ASP A 97 2.53 2.65 3.87
CA ASP A 97 1.11 2.99 4.07
C ASP A 97 0.87 4.47 3.71
N THR A 98 1.72 5.38 4.22
CA THR A 98 1.67 6.81 3.83
C THR A 98 1.85 6.99 2.32
N ALA A 99 2.78 6.28 1.70
CA ALA A 99 2.99 6.36 0.26
C ALA A 99 1.77 5.87 -0.53
N ALA A 100 1.13 4.79 -0.10
CA ALA A 100 -0.07 4.25 -0.75
C ALA A 100 -1.21 5.28 -0.72
N VAL A 101 -1.46 5.90 0.43
CA VAL A 101 -2.50 6.93 0.57
C VAL A 101 -2.18 8.15 -0.29
N LEU A 102 -0.91 8.62 -0.28
CA LEU A 102 -0.48 9.76 -1.10
C LEU A 102 -0.73 9.47 -2.60
N ARG A 103 -0.29 8.33 -3.10
CA ARG A 103 -0.49 7.96 -4.51
C ARG A 103 -1.97 7.80 -4.85
N ALA A 104 -2.76 7.14 -3.99
CA ALA A 104 -4.20 7.00 -4.20
C ALA A 104 -4.90 8.36 -4.30
N THR A 105 -4.56 9.30 -3.43
CA THR A 105 -5.12 10.66 -3.44
C THR A 105 -4.71 11.41 -4.71
N GLU A 106 -3.44 11.37 -5.11
CA GLU A 106 -2.92 12.05 -6.31
C GLU A 106 -3.60 11.58 -7.60
N ILE A 107 -3.84 10.26 -7.73
CA ILE A 107 -4.50 9.68 -8.92
C ILE A 107 -6.03 9.62 -8.79
N LYS A 108 -6.59 10.14 -7.70
CA LYS A 108 -8.04 10.15 -7.41
C LYS A 108 -8.63 8.74 -7.44
N ALA A 109 -8.00 7.81 -6.73
CA ALA A 109 -8.51 6.46 -6.59
C ALA A 109 -9.84 6.45 -5.83
N ASP A 110 -10.73 5.53 -6.19
CA ASP A 110 -12.03 5.38 -5.53
C ASP A 110 -11.92 4.72 -4.16
N ILE A 111 -10.91 3.85 -3.97
CA ILE A 111 -10.71 3.07 -2.74
C ILE A 111 -9.26 2.58 -2.64
N ILE A 112 -8.77 2.45 -1.42
CA ILE A 112 -7.52 1.75 -1.12
C ILE A 112 -7.85 0.35 -0.60
N LEU A 113 -7.23 -0.67 -1.19
CA LEU A 113 -7.30 -2.06 -0.74
C LEU A 113 -6.00 -2.37 0.03
N LEU A 114 -6.09 -2.47 1.36
CA LEU A 114 -4.94 -2.69 2.23
C LEU A 114 -4.87 -4.16 2.67
N GLY A 115 -4.06 -4.94 1.95
CA GLY A 115 -3.80 -6.34 2.28
C GLY A 115 -2.80 -6.48 3.43
N LYS A 116 -3.20 -7.14 4.51
CA LYS A 116 -2.38 -7.37 5.70
C LYS A 116 -2.36 -8.84 6.11
N SER A 117 -1.45 -9.21 7.02
CA SER A 117 -1.42 -10.54 7.64
C SER A 117 -2.56 -10.76 8.64
N ILE A 118 -3.26 -9.71 9.04
CA ILE A 118 -4.50 -9.76 9.82
C ILE A 118 -5.68 -9.51 8.87
N ASP A 119 -6.77 -10.23 9.06
CA ASP A 119 -7.89 -10.23 8.11
C ASP A 119 -8.85 -9.03 8.23
N ALA A 120 -8.73 -8.25 9.32
CA ALA A 120 -9.63 -7.13 9.61
C ALA A 120 -9.02 -6.18 10.66
N VAL A 121 -9.75 -5.14 11.01
CA VAL A 121 -9.48 -4.29 12.17
C VAL A 121 -10.22 -4.88 13.38
N TYR A 122 -9.54 -4.95 14.52
CA TYR A 122 -10.06 -5.46 15.77
C TYR A 122 -9.94 -4.43 16.90
N SER A 123 -10.76 -4.57 17.93
CA SER A 123 -10.73 -3.73 19.12
C SER A 123 -9.44 -3.84 19.93
N ALA A 124 -8.73 -4.98 19.80
CA ALA A 124 -7.41 -5.26 20.36
C ALA A 124 -6.70 -6.28 19.45
N ASP A 125 -5.44 -6.62 19.74
CA ASP A 125 -4.73 -7.67 19.00
C ASP A 125 -5.38 -9.05 19.31
N PRO A 126 -6.04 -9.70 18.34
CA PRO A 126 -6.73 -10.97 18.58
C PRO A 126 -5.78 -12.13 18.92
N LYS A 127 -4.48 -11.97 18.72
CA LYS A 127 -3.46 -12.95 19.15
C LYS A 127 -3.15 -12.85 20.63
N LEU A 128 -3.36 -11.68 21.23
CA LEU A 128 -3.09 -11.39 22.64
C LEU A 128 -4.36 -11.37 23.47
N ASP A 129 -5.47 -10.95 22.88
CA ASP A 129 -6.77 -10.83 23.52
C ASP A 129 -7.83 -11.64 22.74
N PRO A 130 -8.22 -12.84 23.24
CA PRO A 130 -9.26 -13.65 22.60
C PRO A 130 -10.65 -13.00 22.60
N THR A 131 -10.86 -11.93 23.37
CA THR A 131 -12.13 -11.18 23.41
C THR A 131 -12.17 -10.02 22.43
N ALA A 132 -11.12 -9.83 21.64
CA ALA A 132 -11.05 -8.78 20.63
C ALA A 132 -12.19 -8.93 19.61
N GLU A 133 -12.97 -7.88 19.47
CA GLU A 133 -14.09 -7.82 18.53
C GLU A 133 -13.64 -7.31 17.18
N LYS A 134 -14.09 -7.97 16.11
CA LYS A 134 -13.86 -7.56 14.74
C LYS A 134 -14.82 -6.44 14.35
N TYR A 135 -14.29 -5.38 13.74
CA TYR A 135 -15.10 -4.34 13.12
C TYR A 135 -15.44 -4.72 11.68
N GLU A 136 -16.69 -4.57 11.28
CA GLU A 136 -17.10 -4.62 9.88
C GLU A 136 -16.87 -3.26 9.22
N GLU A 137 -17.23 -2.19 9.93
CA GLU A 137 -17.02 -0.79 9.56
C GLU A 137 -16.47 -0.01 10.74
N ILE A 138 -15.55 0.94 10.48
CA ILE A 138 -15.01 1.82 11.52
C ILE A 138 -14.56 3.15 10.91
N SER A 139 -14.86 4.25 11.60
CA SER A 139 -14.41 5.57 11.17
C SER A 139 -12.93 5.82 11.48
N TYR A 140 -12.26 6.66 10.67
CA TYR A 140 -10.88 7.08 10.95
C TYR A 140 -10.72 7.80 12.29
N MET A 141 -11.75 8.51 12.75
CA MET A 141 -11.74 9.16 14.05
C MET A 141 -11.66 8.12 15.16
N GLU A 142 -12.49 7.08 15.10
CA GLU A 142 -12.45 5.99 16.10
C GLU A 142 -11.14 5.21 16.06
N VAL A 143 -10.57 4.99 14.87
CA VAL A 143 -9.23 4.36 14.73
C VAL A 143 -8.17 5.18 15.46
N LEU A 144 -8.20 6.52 15.33
CA LEU A 144 -7.26 7.42 15.99
C LEU A 144 -7.52 7.53 17.50
N GLU A 145 -8.78 7.67 17.93
CA GLU A 145 -9.17 7.79 19.33
C GLU A 145 -8.86 6.53 20.14
N LYS A 146 -9.07 5.36 19.53
CA LYS A 146 -8.80 4.05 20.14
C LYS A 146 -7.36 3.57 19.92
N ASP A 147 -6.50 4.36 19.26
CA ASP A 147 -5.12 4.01 18.90
C ASP A 147 -5.00 2.62 18.22
N LEU A 148 -5.93 2.30 17.33
CA LEU A 148 -5.93 1.03 16.62
C LEU A 148 -4.84 1.00 15.55
N LYS A 149 -4.07 -0.09 15.51
CA LYS A 149 -2.90 -0.24 14.63
C LYS A 149 -3.29 -0.76 13.23
N VAL A 150 -4.04 0.03 12.50
CA VAL A 150 -4.40 -0.27 11.10
C VAL A 150 -3.28 0.15 10.15
N MET A 151 -2.93 1.43 10.21
CA MET A 151 -1.83 2.09 9.48
C MET A 151 -1.07 2.99 10.44
N ASP A 152 0.01 3.63 9.97
CA ASP A 152 0.59 4.72 10.74
C ASP A 152 -0.36 5.93 10.81
N SER A 153 -0.17 6.78 11.83
CA SER A 153 -1.05 7.92 12.11
C SER A 153 -1.07 8.95 10.97
N THR A 154 0.04 9.11 10.24
CA THR A 154 0.13 10.01 9.08
C THR A 154 -0.77 9.53 7.95
N ALA A 155 -0.72 8.23 7.62
CA ALA A 155 -1.56 7.62 6.61
C ALA A 155 -3.05 7.70 7.00
N THR A 156 -3.37 7.40 8.27
CA THR A 156 -4.75 7.46 8.79
C THR A 156 -5.31 8.88 8.72
N ALA A 157 -4.54 9.89 9.15
CA ALA A 157 -4.95 11.29 9.08
C ALA A 157 -5.16 11.75 7.63
N MET A 158 -4.28 11.34 6.71
CA MET A 158 -4.41 11.68 5.29
C MET A 158 -5.66 11.05 4.65
N CYS A 159 -5.99 9.80 4.98
CA CYS A 159 -7.23 9.16 4.53
C CYS A 159 -8.46 9.91 5.04
N ARG A 160 -8.49 10.26 6.33
CA ARG A 160 -9.58 11.03 6.94
C ARG A 160 -9.78 12.37 6.25
N ASP A 161 -8.71 13.14 6.10
CA ASP A 161 -8.76 14.51 5.58
C ASP A 161 -9.15 14.57 4.09
N ASN A 162 -8.90 13.49 3.34
CA ASN A 162 -9.25 13.36 1.93
C ASN A 162 -10.47 12.48 1.68
N HIS A 163 -11.15 12.01 2.72
CA HIS A 163 -12.32 11.12 2.62
C HIS A 163 -12.07 9.89 1.75
N MET A 164 -10.85 9.33 1.86
CA MET A 164 -10.42 8.18 1.07
C MET A 164 -10.95 6.88 1.69
N PRO A 165 -11.83 6.12 1.01
CA PRO A 165 -12.27 4.83 1.53
C PRO A 165 -11.11 3.85 1.58
N LEU A 166 -11.10 3.00 2.62
CA LEU A 166 -10.06 1.99 2.83
C LEU A 166 -10.70 0.67 3.23
N LEU A 167 -10.39 -0.41 2.52
CA LEU A 167 -10.72 -1.78 2.91
C LEU A 167 -9.48 -2.48 3.43
N VAL A 168 -9.51 -2.92 4.69
CA VAL A 168 -8.47 -3.77 5.30
C VAL A 168 -8.90 -5.22 5.20
N PHE A 169 -8.05 -6.09 4.63
CA PHE A 169 -8.35 -7.51 4.46
C PHE A 169 -7.10 -8.38 4.59
N GLY A 170 -7.31 -9.67 4.86
CA GLY A 170 -6.23 -10.65 4.96
C GLY A 170 -5.69 -11.07 3.60
N ILE A 171 -4.36 -11.03 3.42
CA ILE A 171 -3.66 -11.35 2.16
C ILE A 171 -3.07 -12.77 2.17
N GLU A 172 -3.23 -13.54 3.24
CA GLU A 172 -2.69 -14.91 3.32
C GLU A 172 -3.31 -15.82 2.26
N ASP A 173 -4.60 -15.63 1.96
CA ASP A 173 -5.26 -16.26 0.81
C ASP A 173 -5.25 -15.26 -0.37
N PRO A 174 -4.52 -15.54 -1.47
CA PRO A 174 -4.49 -14.67 -2.66
C PRO A 174 -5.87 -14.43 -3.29
N GLU A 175 -6.83 -15.34 -3.13
CA GLU A 175 -8.20 -15.17 -3.64
C GLU A 175 -8.91 -13.98 -2.97
N ASN A 176 -8.51 -13.59 -1.76
CA ASN A 176 -9.05 -12.41 -1.09
C ASN A 176 -8.77 -11.12 -1.85
N ILE A 177 -7.68 -11.04 -2.63
CA ILE A 177 -7.41 -9.89 -3.49
C ILE A 177 -8.50 -9.78 -4.57
N VAL A 178 -8.86 -10.91 -5.17
CA VAL A 178 -9.91 -10.97 -6.19
C VAL A 178 -11.27 -10.60 -5.59
N ARG A 179 -11.58 -11.14 -4.42
CA ARG A 179 -12.81 -10.83 -3.67
C ARG A 179 -12.91 -9.36 -3.30
N ALA A 180 -11.83 -8.77 -2.77
CA ALA A 180 -11.75 -7.33 -2.47
C ALA A 180 -11.99 -6.48 -3.72
N VAL A 181 -11.33 -6.80 -4.83
CA VAL A 181 -11.51 -6.09 -6.12
C VAL A 181 -12.92 -6.24 -6.65
N LYS A 182 -13.61 -7.36 -6.43
CA LYS A 182 -15.02 -7.55 -6.80
C LYS A 182 -15.98 -6.76 -5.91
N GLY A 183 -15.54 -6.28 -4.76
CA GLY A 183 -16.37 -5.56 -3.79
C GLY A 183 -17.15 -6.49 -2.87
N GLU A 184 -16.63 -7.69 -2.62
CA GLU A 184 -17.22 -8.60 -1.64
C GLU A 184 -16.96 -8.07 -0.22
N HIS A 185 -17.93 -8.31 0.68
CA HIS A 185 -17.79 -7.96 2.10
C HIS A 185 -16.76 -8.87 2.78
N ILE A 186 -15.50 -8.43 2.77
CA ILE A 186 -14.41 -9.09 3.47
C ILE A 186 -13.64 -8.04 4.29
N GLY A 187 -13.13 -8.41 5.44
CA GLY A 187 -12.32 -7.48 6.26
C GLY A 187 -13.11 -6.36 6.93
N THR A 188 -12.51 -5.16 6.98
CA THR A 188 -13.09 -3.93 7.59
C THR A 188 -12.98 -2.76 6.62
N ILE A 189 -14.05 -1.97 6.46
CA ILE A 189 -14.09 -0.76 5.65
C ILE A 189 -14.21 0.50 6.51
#